data_ec78e4564097e7534df10814ddb0df65
#
_entry.id   ec78e4564097e7534df10814ddb0df65
#
_cell.length_a   1.000
_cell.length_b   1.000
_cell.length_c   1.000
_cell.angle_alpha   90.00
_cell.angle_beta   90.00
_cell.angle_gamma   90.00
#
_symmetry.space_group_name_H-M   'P 1'
#
loop_
_entity.id
_entity.type
_entity.pdbx_description
1 polymer ?
#
loop_
_entity_poly.entity_id
_entity_poly.type
_entity_poly.pdbx_seq_one_letter_code
_entity_poly.pdbx_strand_id
1 'polypeptide(L)'
;MPTRKLIAEVVAATLARTRSYFEEEFAIGVADVSQDRGDIDMLDIHDLTAIVGVGGPVNLLVAFSFEQRLVDTLFQRMTADIDVPAGEEDVYRSAAAAEIVNTIIGNCTSDFQQQDRGIALTPPVILNKAKHLQRMKNAVFVSRTLNTEFGCVDINLVGPTELFDDSLNYVK
;
A
#
# COMPACT_ATOMS: atom_id res chain seq x y z
N MET A 1 4.15 24.45 -0.27
CA MET A 1 4.64 23.88 0.98
C MET A 1 5.49 22.65 0.69
N PRO A 2 6.72 22.57 1.16
CA PRO A 2 7.60 21.44 0.83
C PRO A 2 7.03 20.07 1.20
N THR A 3 6.35 19.98 2.34
CA THR A 3 5.77 18.74 2.85
C THR A 3 4.67 18.17 1.95
N ARG A 4 3.80 19.01 1.42
CA ARG A 4 2.71 18.59 0.53
C ARG A 4 3.22 18.05 -0.80
N LYS A 5 4.27 18.72 -1.35
CA LYS A 5 4.92 18.22 -2.56
C LYS A 5 5.54 16.84 -2.32
N LEU A 6 6.19 16.65 -1.19
CA LEU A 6 6.81 15.38 -0.84
C LEU A 6 5.78 14.24 -0.74
N ILE A 7 4.59 14.49 -0.17
CA ILE A 7 3.52 13.48 -0.12
C ILE A 7 3.05 13.08 -1.52
N ALA A 8 2.82 14.05 -2.40
CA ALA A 8 2.43 13.77 -3.77
C ALA A 8 3.48 12.90 -4.49
N GLU A 9 4.75 13.16 -4.25
CA GLU A 9 5.85 12.36 -4.79
C GLU A 9 5.87 10.94 -4.20
N VAL A 10 5.66 10.80 -2.89
CA VAL A 10 5.59 9.48 -2.21
C VAL A 10 4.45 8.65 -2.79
N VAL A 11 3.28 9.24 -2.98
CA VAL A 11 2.12 8.55 -3.56
C VAL A 11 2.38 8.13 -4.98
N ALA A 12 2.85 9.05 -5.82
CA ALA A 12 3.16 8.76 -7.21
C ALA A 12 4.22 7.65 -7.33
N ALA A 13 5.26 7.71 -6.50
CA ALA A 13 6.29 6.68 -6.46
C ALA A 13 5.73 5.33 -5.98
N THR A 14 4.86 5.32 -4.98
CA THR A 14 4.24 4.09 -4.48
C THR A 14 3.41 3.41 -5.57
N LEU A 15 2.58 4.17 -6.27
CA LEU A 15 1.78 3.64 -7.39
C LEU A 15 2.66 3.10 -8.53
N ALA A 16 3.67 3.87 -8.93
CA ALA A 16 4.59 3.48 -10.00
C ALA A 16 5.38 2.22 -9.62
N ARG A 17 5.89 2.16 -8.40
CA ARG A 17 6.66 1.00 -7.92
C ARG A 17 5.79 -0.25 -7.75
N THR A 18 4.56 -0.11 -7.30
CA THR A 18 3.62 -1.23 -7.22
C THR A 18 3.34 -1.80 -8.61
N ARG A 19 3.05 -0.94 -9.59
CA ARG A 19 2.84 -1.34 -10.98
C ARG A 19 4.06 -2.07 -11.56
N SER A 20 5.25 -1.48 -11.46
CA SER A 20 6.48 -2.06 -11.96
C SER A 20 6.79 -3.40 -11.30
N TYR A 21 6.63 -3.50 -9.99
CA TYR A 21 6.88 -4.72 -9.25
C TYR A 21 5.95 -5.86 -9.67
N PHE A 22 4.67 -5.57 -9.85
CA PHE A 22 3.70 -6.56 -10.33
C PHE A 22 4.00 -7.02 -11.75
N GLU A 23 4.35 -6.11 -12.64
CA GLU A 23 4.67 -6.42 -14.04
C GLU A 23 5.98 -7.20 -14.17
N GLU A 24 7.02 -6.75 -13.50
CA GLU A 24 8.38 -7.32 -13.63
C GLU A 24 8.55 -8.65 -12.88
N GLU A 25 8.05 -8.73 -11.65
CA GLU A 25 8.27 -9.90 -10.79
C GLU A 25 7.16 -10.96 -10.92
N PHE A 26 5.95 -10.57 -11.24
CA PHE A 26 4.79 -11.47 -11.27
C PHE A 26 4.14 -11.60 -12.64
N ALA A 27 4.57 -10.84 -13.63
CA ALA A 27 3.91 -10.76 -14.94
C ALA A 27 2.41 -10.43 -14.81
N ILE A 28 2.07 -9.55 -13.88
CA ILE A 28 0.70 -9.07 -13.65
C ILE A 28 0.61 -7.62 -14.09
N GLY A 29 -0.14 -7.36 -15.16
CA GLY A 29 -0.41 -6.01 -15.64
C GLY A 29 -1.47 -5.31 -14.80
N VAL A 30 -1.27 -4.01 -14.55
CA VAL A 30 -2.28 -3.14 -13.96
C VAL A 30 -3.10 -2.54 -15.08
N ALA A 31 -4.38 -2.91 -15.14
CA ALA A 31 -5.29 -2.49 -16.23
C ALA A 31 -5.63 -1.00 -16.09
N ASP A 32 -5.98 -0.56 -14.89
CA ASP A 32 -6.32 0.83 -14.59
C ASP A 32 -6.10 1.14 -13.11
N VAL A 33 -6.09 2.42 -12.81
CA VAL A 33 -6.03 2.93 -11.45
C VAL A 33 -7.25 3.80 -11.23
N SER A 34 -8.11 3.39 -10.29
CA SER A 34 -9.24 4.19 -9.85
C SER A 34 -8.93 4.93 -8.56
N GLN A 35 -9.66 6.02 -8.34
CA GLN A 35 -9.48 6.88 -7.19
C GLN A 35 -10.79 6.98 -6.43
N ASP A 36 -10.78 6.45 -5.20
CA ASP A 36 -11.85 6.70 -4.25
C ASP A 36 -11.49 7.86 -3.36
N ARG A 37 -12.50 8.67 -3.09
CA ARG A 37 -12.41 9.78 -2.19
C ARG A 37 -13.56 9.71 -1.22
N GLY A 38 -13.27 9.98 0.01
CA GLY A 38 -14.36 10.11 0.95
C GLY A 38 -13.91 10.82 2.20
N ASP A 39 -14.71 11.76 2.61
CA ASP A 39 -14.78 12.18 4.00
C ASP A 39 -15.62 11.11 4.71
N ILE A 40 -15.01 9.95 4.90
CA ILE A 40 -15.63 8.77 5.48
C ILE A 40 -15.05 8.51 6.87
N ASP A 41 -15.88 8.05 7.78
CA ASP A 41 -15.44 7.71 9.13
C ASP A 41 -14.82 6.31 9.22
N MET A 42 -15.19 5.43 8.29
CA MET A 42 -14.66 4.09 8.18
C MET A 42 -14.26 3.78 6.75
N LEU A 43 -13.12 3.13 6.61
CA LEU A 43 -12.61 2.62 5.35
C LEU A 43 -12.79 1.11 5.32
N ASP A 44 -13.52 0.60 4.34
CA ASP A 44 -13.63 -0.84 4.13
C ASP A 44 -12.32 -1.37 3.55
N ILE A 45 -11.83 -2.46 4.12
CA ILE A 45 -10.61 -3.12 3.69
C ILE A 45 -10.87 -4.60 3.42
N HIS A 46 -10.03 -5.19 2.58
CA HIS A 46 -10.04 -6.63 2.32
C HIS A 46 -9.43 -7.41 3.50
N ASP A 47 -9.64 -8.71 3.52
CA ASP A 47 -9.24 -9.59 4.62
C ASP A 47 -7.75 -9.52 4.93
N LEU A 48 -6.89 -9.35 3.92
CA LEU A 48 -5.46 -9.22 4.11
C LEU A 48 -5.00 -7.81 3.79
N THR A 49 -4.52 -7.11 4.81
CA THR A 49 -4.05 -5.73 4.69
C THR A 49 -2.68 -5.59 5.37
N ALA A 50 -1.72 -5.03 4.65
CA ALA A 50 -0.40 -4.72 5.16
C ALA A 50 -0.26 -3.22 5.38
N ILE A 51 0.12 -2.80 6.58
CA ILE A 51 0.23 -1.39 6.96
C ILE A 51 1.67 -1.04 7.24
N VAL A 52 2.16 0.04 6.62
CA VAL A 52 3.49 0.60 6.83
C VAL A 52 3.37 2.04 7.29
N GLY A 53 4.12 2.41 8.33
CA GLY A 53 4.27 3.80 8.74
C GLY A 53 5.39 4.48 7.95
N VAL A 54 5.11 5.68 7.46
CA VAL A 54 6.08 6.56 6.81
C VAL A 54 6.31 7.76 7.73
N GLY A 55 7.53 7.97 8.15
CA GLY A 55 7.91 9.05 9.06
C GLY A 55 9.03 9.93 8.49
N GLY A 56 9.31 11.02 9.16
CA GLY A 56 10.31 12.00 8.77
C GLY A 56 9.65 13.35 8.46
N PRO A 57 9.88 13.92 7.27
CA PRO A 57 9.23 15.19 6.87
C PRO A 57 7.70 15.09 6.82
N VAL A 58 7.17 13.90 6.64
CA VAL A 58 5.74 13.58 6.67
C VAL A 58 5.51 12.38 7.56
N ASN A 59 4.33 12.34 8.20
CA ASN A 59 3.91 11.20 9.01
C ASN A 59 2.57 10.71 8.47
N LEU A 60 2.57 9.53 7.87
CA LEU A 60 1.36 8.91 7.38
C LEU A 60 1.45 7.38 7.44
N LEU A 61 0.32 6.73 7.37
CA LEU A 61 0.22 5.29 7.21
C LEU A 61 -0.16 4.97 5.77
N VAL A 62 0.48 3.96 5.21
CA VAL A 62 0.13 3.41 3.90
C VAL A 62 -0.36 1.98 4.11
N ALA A 63 -1.61 1.74 3.78
CA ALA A 63 -2.24 0.43 3.92
C ALA A 63 -2.49 -0.18 2.54
N PHE A 64 -1.86 -1.33 2.28
CA PHE A 64 -2.08 -2.13 1.08
C PHE A 64 -3.11 -3.20 1.41
N SER A 65 -4.30 -3.06 0.87
CA SER A 65 -5.41 -3.99 1.11
C SER A 65 -5.62 -4.83 -0.14
N PHE A 66 -5.36 -6.13 -0.03
CA PHE A 66 -5.38 -7.07 -1.15
C PHE A 66 -6.70 -7.81 -1.21
N GLU A 67 -7.35 -7.81 -2.37
CA GLU A 67 -8.42 -8.74 -2.65
C GLU A 67 -7.87 -10.17 -2.59
N GLN A 68 -8.62 -11.09 -1.99
CA GLN A 68 -8.17 -12.46 -1.72
C GLN A 68 -7.62 -13.15 -2.96
N ARG A 69 -8.30 -13.01 -4.08
CA ARG A 69 -7.92 -13.62 -5.34
C ARG A 69 -6.56 -13.12 -5.86
N LEU A 70 -6.27 -11.83 -5.66
CA LEU A 70 -4.98 -11.26 -6.04
C LEU A 70 -3.86 -11.75 -5.13
N VAL A 71 -4.05 -11.72 -3.81
CA VAL A 71 -3.01 -12.19 -2.90
C VAL A 71 -2.73 -13.68 -3.05
N ASP A 72 -3.74 -14.49 -3.35
CA ASP A 72 -3.55 -15.90 -3.64
C ASP A 72 -2.69 -16.12 -4.89
N THR A 73 -2.92 -15.34 -5.93
CA THR A 73 -2.11 -15.39 -7.16
C THR A 73 -0.66 -14.98 -6.90
N LEU A 74 -0.46 -13.88 -6.18
CA LEU A 74 0.87 -13.41 -5.80
C LEU A 74 1.60 -14.45 -4.95
N PHE A 75 0.93 -15.01 -3.97
CA PHE A 75 1.45 -16.06 -3.11
C PHE A 75 1.88 -17.30 -3.91
N GLN A 76 1.02 -17.78 -4.81
CA GLN A 76 1.32 -18.93 -5.66
C GLN A 76 2.56 -18.69 -6.53
N ARG A 77 2.70 -17.51 -7.09
CA ARG A 77 3.86 -17.16 -7.94
C ARG A 77 5.14 -16.99 -7.13
N MET A 78 5.06 -16.44 -5.93
CA MET A 78 6.21 -16.32 -5.04
C MET A 78 6.71 -17.68 -4.52
N THR A 79 5.81 -18.62 -4.33
CA THR A 79 6.11 -19.92 -3.71
C THR A 79 6.18 -21.08 -4.71
N ALA A 80 6.25 -20.79 -6.01
CA ALA A 80 6.27 -21.80 -7.06
C ALA A 80 7.39 -22.85 -6.86
N ASP A 81 8.55 -22.42 -6.36
CA ASP A 81 9.72 -23.24 -6.11
C ASP A 81 9.93 -23.56 -4.61
N ILE A 82 8.94 -23.27 -3.79
CA ILE A 82 9.00 -23.48 -2.34
C ILE A 82 7.95 -24.50 -1.92
N ASP A 83 8.39 -25.45 -1.09
CA ASP A 83 7.50 -26.44 -0.52
C ASP A 83 6.83 -25.85 0.73
N VAL A 84 5.57 -25.44 0.60
CA VAL A 84 4.79 -24.86 1.71
C VAL A 84 4.18 -26.00 2.52
N PRO A 85 4.51 -26.11 3.82
CA PRO A 85 3.94 -27.18 4.66
C PRO A 85 2.42 -27.10 4.74
N ALA A 86 1.77 -28.25 4.74
CA ALA A 86 0.32 -28.32 4.88
C ALA A 86 -0.13 -27.69 6.20
N GLY A 87 -1.15 -26.83 6.13
CA GLY A 87 -1.68 -26.09 7.29
C GLY A 87 -0.95 -24.79 7.61
N GLU A 88 0.13 -24.46 6.89
CA GLU A 88 0.88 -23.22 7.08
C GLU A 88 0.66 -22.19 5.96
N GLU A 89 -0.27 -22.43 5.06
CA GLU A 89 -0.54 -21.58 3.90
C GLU A 89 -0.86 -20.13 4.31
N ASP A 90 -1.63 -19.93 5.38
CA ASP A 90 -1.98 -18.58 5.86
C ASP A 90 -0.78 -17.82 6.39
N VAL A 91 0.14 -18.49 7.06
CA VAL A 91 1.40 -17.90 7.56
C VAL A 91 2.28 -17.47 6.39
N TYR A 92 2.45 -18.34 5.41
CA TYR A 92 3.25 -18.04 4.22
C TYR A 92 2.62 -16.96 3.34
N ARG A 93 1.28 -16.94 3.23
CA ARG A 93 0.56 -15.89 2.50
C ARG A 93 0.74 -14.53 3.15
N SER A 94 0.63 -14.46 4.47
CA SER A 94 0.88 -13.21 5.22
C SER A 94 2.33 -12.76 5.09
N ALA A 95 3.27 -13.67 5.16
CA ALA A 95 4.69 -13.37 4.95
C ALA A 95 4.97 -12.88 3.52
N ALA A 96 4.34 -13.47 2.52
CA ALA A 96 4.46 -13.05 1.13
C ALA A 96 3.93 -11.63 0.93
N ALA A 97 2.76 -11.31 1.48
CA ALA A 97 2.19 -9.96 1.42
C ALA A 97 3.10 -8.94 2.11
N ALA A 98 3.64 -9.26 3.27
CA ALA A 98 4.59 -8.41 3.98
C ALA A 98 5.85 -8.14 3.17
N GLU A 99 6.40 -9.17 2.53
CA GLU A 99 7.60 -9.05 1.69
C GLU A 99 7.34 -8.19 0.45
N ILE A 100 6.19 -8.38 -0.21
CA ILE A 100 5.78 -7.58 -1.36
C ILE A 100 5.71 -6.09 -0.99
N VAL A 101 5.01 -5.78 0.09
CA VAL A 101 4.85 -4.39 0.54
C VAL A 101 6.18 -3.80 0.99
N ASN A 102 6.98 -4.57 1.71
CA ASN A 102 8.31 -4.15 2.15
C ASN A 102 9.22 -3.82 0.95
N THR A 103 9.20 -4.63 -0.08
CA THR A 103 9.97 -4.41 -1.31
C THR A 103 9.49 -3.16 -2.06
N ILE A 104 8.18 -3.01 -2.25
CA ILE A 104 7.61 -1.84 -2.93
C ILE A 104 7.98 -0.55 -2.19
N ILE A 105 7.75 -0.50 -0.90
CA ILE A 105 8.00 0.70 -0.08
C ILE A 105 9.51 0.95 0.04
N GLY A 106 10.31 -0.10 0.18
CA GLY A 106 11.77 0.02 0.20
C GLY A 106 12.32 0.63 -1.08
N ASN A 107 11.82 0.24 -2.23
CA ASN A 107 12.18 0.82 -3.52
C ASN A 107 11.76 2.29 -3.64
N CYS A 108 10.56 2.62 -3.14
CA CYS A 108 10.11 4.02 -3.09
C CYS A 108 11.05 4.90 -2.28
N THR A 109 11.46 4.43 -1.11
CA THR A 109 12.29 5.21 -0.20
C THR A 109 13.74 5.31 -0.64
N SER A 110 14.26 4.32 -1.35
CA SER A 110 15.59 4.41 -1.95
C SER A 110 15.71 5.62 -2.89
N ASP A 111 14.67 5.89 -3.66
CA ASP A 111 14.60 7.06 -4.52
C ASP A 111 14.65 8.37 -3.73
N PHE A 112 14.06 8.42 -2.54
CA PHE A 112 14.02 9.60 -1.67
C PHE A 112 15.28 9.75 -0.81
N GLN A 113 15.90 8.64 -0.39
CA GLN A 113 17.16 8.67 0.35
C GLN A 113 18.29 9.23 -0.49
N GLN A 114 18.32 8.93 -1.79
CA GLN A 114 19.27 9.52 -2.73
C GLN A 114 19.15 11.05 -2.84
N GLN A 115 17.99 11.59 -2.45
CA GLN A 115 17.71 13.02 -2.41
C GLN A 115 17.87 13.62 -1.00
N ASP A 116 18.43 12.86 -0.05
CA ASP A 116 18.69 13.27 1.34
C ASP A 116 17.44 13.79 2.07
N ARG A 117 16.29 13.12 1.87
CA ARG A 117 15.02 13.58 2.42
C ARG A 117 14.66 13.00 3.79
N GLY A 118 15.48 12.10 4.33
CA GLY A 118 15.34 11.60 5.70
C GLY A 118 14.04 10.84 5.98
N ILE A 119 13.51 10.09 5.01
CA ILE A 119 12.28 9.29 5.19
C ILE A 119 12.61 8.03 5.97
N ALA A 120 11.84 7.77 7.02
CA ALA A 120 11.91 6.57 7.84
C ALA A 120 10.67 5.70 7.61
N LEU A 121 10.85 4.39 7.63
CA LEU A 121 9.79 3.41 7.46
C LEU A 121 9.71 2.49 8.67
N THR A 122 8.49 2.08 9.01
CA THR A 122 8.27 0.96 9.93
C THR A 122 8.20 -0.37 9.17
N PRO A 123 8.52 -1.51 9.80
CA PRO A 123 8.20 -2.81 9.22
C PRO A 123 6.70 -2.95 8.98
N PRO A 124 6.28 -3.73 7.95
CA PRO A 124 4.87 -3.98 7.71
C PRO A 124 4.19 -4.71 8.86
N VAL A 125 2.99 -4.25 9.20
CA VAL A 125 2.07 -4.94 10.11
C VAL A 125 0.96 -5.56 9.29
N ILE A 126 0.72 -6.86 9.47
CA ILE A 126 -0.32 -7.58 8.73
C ILE A 126 -1.58 -7.68 9.57
N LEU A 127 -2.69 -7.24 8.97
CA LEU A 127 -4.03 -7.43 9.51
C LEU A 127 -4.73 -8.52 8.70
N ASN A 128 -5.13 -9.60 9.38
CA ASN A 128 -5.94 -10.66 8.80
C ASN A 128 -7.36 -10.55 9.32
N LYS A 129 -8.33 -10.68 8.40
CA LYS A 129 -9.77 -10.67 8.73
C LYS A 129 -10.29 -9.37 9.33
N ALA A 130 -9.52 -8.31 9.30
CA ALA A 130 -10.05 -6.98 9.58
C ALA A 130 -10.97 -6.55 8.43
N LYS A 131 -12.06 -5.86 8.76
CA LYS A 131 -13.07 -5.47 7.76
C LYS A 131 -13.06 -4.00 7.45
N HIS A 132 -12.63 -3.18 8.38
CA HIS A 132 -12.58 -1.75 8.23
C HIS A 132 -11.55 -1.10 9.15
N LEU A 133 -11.12 0.07 8.75
CA LEU A 133 -10.31 0.99 9.57
C LEU A 133 -11.18 2.18 9.94
N GLN A 134 -11.21 2.52 11.21
CA GLN A 134 -11.93 3.68 11.70
C GLN A 134 -11.05 4.93 11.61
N ARG A 135 -11.63 6.03 11.16
CA ARG A 135 -10.94 7.31 11.09
C ARG A 135 -10.64 7.85 12.48
N MET A 136 -9.40 8.21 12.71
CA MET A 136 -9.01 8.96 13.91
C MET A 136 -9.34 10.44 13.74
N LYS A 137 -9.48 11.13 14.86
CA LYS A 137 -9.71 12.59 14.87
C LYS A 137 -8.61 13.32 14.08
N ASN A 138 -9.01 14.22 13.19
CA ASN A 138 -8.13 15.00 12.31
C ASN A 138 -7.32 14.16 11.30
N ALA A 139 -7.75 12.93 11.03
CA ALA A 139 -7.18 12.11 9.96
C ALA A 139 -8.15 11.96 8.79
N VAL A 140 -7.61 11.77 7.61
CA VAL A 140 -8.38 11.48 6.39
C VAL A 140 -7.83 10.23 5.72
N PHE A 141 -8.72 9.54 5.00
CA PHE A 141 -8.36 8.42 4.13
C PHE A 141 -8.38 8.89 2.67
N VAL A 142 -7.34 8.53 1.94
CA VAL A 142 -7.31 8.68 0.48
C VAL A 142 -6.91 7.35 -0.13
N SER A 143 -7.71 6.84 -1.05
CA SER A 143 -7.54 5.52 -1.64
C SER A 143 -7.22 5.60 -3.12
N ARG A 144 -6.37 4.68 -3.57
CA ARG A 144 -6.11 4.38 -4.98
C ARG A 144 -6.25 2.88 -5.14
N THR A 145 -7.05 2.47 -6.11
CA THR A 145 -7.27 1.05 -6.40
C THR A 145 -6.58 0.70 -7.72
N LEU A 146 -5.66 -0.25 -7.66
CA LEU A 146 -5.01 -0.82 -8.84
C LEU A 146 -5.75 -2.09 -9.23
N ASN A 147 -6.35 -2.10 -10.41
CA ASN A 147 -7.12 -3.22 -10.92
C ASN A 147 -6.25 -4.11 -11.80
N THR A 148 -6.29 -5.41 -11.55
CA THR A 148 -5.64 -6.44 -12.36
C THR A 148 -6.65 -7.49 -12.78
N GLU A 149 -6.28 -8.38 -13.69
CA GLU A 149 -7.13 -9.52 -14.08
C GLU A 149 -7.38 -10.51 -12.93
N PHE A 150 -6.56 -10.47 -11.87
CA PHE A 150 -6.66 -11.38 -10.72
C PHE A 150 -7.35 -10.74 -9.51
N GLY A 151 -7.82 -9.54 -9.63
CA GLY A 151 -8.41 -8.76 -8.55
C GLY A 151 -7.66 -7.45 -8.33
N CYS A 152 -7.99 -6.74 -7.26
CA CYS A 152 -7.44 -5.42 -7.00
C CYS A 152 -6.61 -5.37 -5.71
N VAL A 153 -5.77 -4.35 -5.63
CA VAL A 153 -5.14 -3.89 -4.41
C VAL A 153 -5.50 -2.43 -4.18
N ASP A 154 -6.00 -2.15 -2.99
CA ASP A 154 -6.28 -0.78 -2.56
C ASP A 154 -5.06 -0.25 -1.81
N ILE A 155 -4.53 0.87 -2.26
CA ILE A 155 -3.48 1.60 -1.55
C ILE A 155 -4.16 2.77 -0.85
N ASN A 156 -4.25 2.66 0.47
CA ASN A 156 -4.93 3.62 1.31
C ASN A 156 -3.89 4.43 2.09
N LEU A 157 -3.99 5.75 1.98
CA LEU A 157 -3.15 6.65 2.75
C LEU A 157 -3.99 7.26 3.86
N VAL A 158 -3.45 7.21 5.07
CA VAL A 158 -4.08 7.75 6.27
C VAL A 158 -3.14 8.79 6.86
N GLY A 159 -3.59 10.02 6.92
CA GLY A 159 -2.75 11.09 7.42
C GLY A 159 -3.54 12.29 7.92
N PRO A 160 -2.83 13.31 8.47
CA PRO A 160 -3.45 14.55 8.90
C PRO A 160 -4.13 15.30 7.76
N THR A 161 -5.27 15.92 8.04
CA THR A 161 -6.10 16.62 7.05
C THR A 161 -5.33 17.70 6.28
N GLU A 162 -4.39 18.39 6.93
CA GLU A 162 -3.61 19.47 6.33
C GLU A 162 -2.66 19.01 5.21
N LEU A 163 -2.45 17.71 5.06
CA LEU A 163 -1.62 17.15 3.98
C LEU A 163 -2.38 16.99 2.66
N PHE A 164 -3.70 17.17 2.70
CA PHE A 164 -4.58 16.97 1.55
C PHE A 164 -5.32 18.28 1.26
N ASP A 165 -5.75 18.45 0.03
CA ASP A 165 -6.60 19.58 -0.34
C ASP A 165 -8.07 19.36 0.08
N ASP A 166 -8.92 20.37 -0.11
CA ASP A 166 -10.34 20.31 0.27
C ASP A 166 -11.13 19.20 -0.46
N SER A 167 -10.60 18.73 -1.58
CA SER A 167 -11.17 17.61 -2.35
C SER A 167 -10.54 16.26 -1.97
N LEU A 168 -9.71 16.22 -0.94
CA LEU A 168 -8.94 15.06 -0.50
C LEU A 168 -7.99 14.52 -1.59
N ASN A 169 -7.56 15.40 -2.48
CA ASN A 169 -6.49 15.11 -3.41
C ASN A 169 -5.14 15.47 -2.79
N TYR A 170 -4.10 14.84 -3.31
CA TYR A 170 -2.77 15.31 -2.99
C TYR A 170 -2.55 16.68 -3.58
N VAL A 171 -2.10 17.56 -2.75
CA VAL A 171 -1.72 18.90 -3.20
C VAL A 171 -0.34 18.80 -3.88
N LYS A 172 -0.32 19.19 -5.15
CA LYS A 172 0.90 19.23 -5.95
C LYS A 172 1.85 20.34 -5.49
#